data_7f288cb204ccfb4f8b3c0b96d2aacefd
#
_entry.id   7f288cb204ccfb4f8b3c0b96d2aacefd
#
_cell.length_a   1.000
_cell.length_b   1.000
_cell.length_c   1.000
_cell.angle_alpha   90.00
_cell.angle_beta   90.00
_cell.angle_gamma   90.00
#
_symmetry.space_group_name_H-M   'P 1'
#
loop_
_entity.id
_entity.type
_entity.pdbx_description
1 polymer ?
#
loop_
_entity_poly.entity_id
_entity_poly.type
_entity_poly.pdbx_seq_one_letter_code
_entity_poly.pdbx_strand_id
1 'polypeptide(L)'
;MRVYAKISRAALRHNMEAMRDSLPEGIRIAGVVKADAYGHGAALVADTIEPYVSFFCVATAEEAFGLRKHGIEKPVLVLGPVFDADYEDLVRAEIRPSIFTEAQAEALSKAAEKLGRKAAFHLAVDTGMHRIGLNPDAEGVRLAGRIAAFSNLDFEGMFTHFYRADEWSQETTELQE
;
A
#
# COMPACT_ATOMS: atom_id res chain seq x y z
N MET A 1 -12.24 -24.79 24.02
CA MET A 1 -11.24 -24.04 23.24
C MET A 1 -9.98 -23.93 24.09
N ARG A 2 -8.82 -24.35 23.56
CA ARG A 2 -7.57 -24.40 24.35
C ARG A 2 -6.83 -23.05 24.40
N VAL A 3 -6.93 -22.28 23.32
CA VAL A 3 -6.27 -20.97 23.19
C VAL A 3 -7.17 -20.06 22.36
N TYR A 4 -7.22 -18.78 22.70
CA TYR A 4 -7.89 -17.75 21.91
C TYR A 4 -7.15 -16.43 22.03
N ALA A 5 -7.22 -15.60 20.99
CA ALA A 5 -6.81 -14.21 21.04
C ALA A 5 -8.04 -13.31 21.22
N LYS A 6 -7.97 -12.37 22.17
CA LYS A 6 -9.01 -11.38 22.40
C LYS A 6 -8.56 -10.03 21.85
N ILE A 7 -9.19 -9.60 20.77
CA ILE A 7 -8.89 -8.31 20.14
C ILE A 7 -9.85 -7.24 20.65
N SER A 8 -9.30 -6.15 21.16
CA SER A 8 -10.09 -5.03 21.68
C SER A 8 -10.30 -3.96 20.62
N ARG A 9 -11.52 -3.85 20.08
CA ARG A 9 -11.87 -2.77 19.14
C ARG A 9 -11.75 -1.37 19.76
N ALA A 10 -11.99 -1.26 21.07
CA ALA A 10 -11.84 0.01 21.79
C ALA A 10 -10.36 0.45 21.84
N ALA A 11 -9.44 -0.51 22.10
CA ALA A 11 -8.01 -0.20 22.07
C ALA A 11 -7.53 0.19 20.68
N LEU A 12 -8.02 -0.48 19.63
CA LEU A 12 -7.70 -0.11 18.25
C LEU A 12 -8.14 1.34 17.94
N ARG A 13 -9.36 1.71 18.29
CA ARG A 13 -9.84 3.09 18.10
C ARG A 13 -9.01 4.10 18.88
N HIS A 14 -8.75 3.84 20.16
CA HIS A 14 -7.92 4.70 20.99
C HIS A 14 -6.53 4.93 20.39
N ASN A 15 -5.89 3.86 19.88
CA ASN A 15 -4.59 3.97 19.22
C ASN A 15 -4.66 4.82 17.96
N MET A 16 -5.72 4.69 17.15
CA MET A 16 -5.90 5.50 15.96
C MET A 16 -6.15 6.97 16.29
N GLU A 17 -6.91 7.26 17.34
CA GLU A 17 -7.15 8.61 17.85
C GLU A 17 -5.83 9.25 18.33
N ALA A 18 -5.08 8.53 19.16
CA ALA A 18 -3.78 9.01 19.65
C ALA A 18 -2.79 9.27 18.50
N MET A 19 -2.75 8.39 17.50
CA MET A 19 -1.90 8.56 16.33
C MET A 19 -2.33 9.79 15.52
N ARG A 20 -3.62 9.92 15.20
CA ARG A 20 -4.14 11.07 14.48
C ARG A 20 -3.81 12.39 15.19
N ASP A 21 -4.00 12.44 16.51
CA ASP A 21 -3.80 13.63 17.31
C ASP A 21 -2.31 14.02 17.47
N SER A 22 -1.39 13.08 17.17
CA SER A 22 0.06 13.30 17.15
C SER A 22 0.60 13.79 15.79
N LEU A 23 -0.20 13.69 14.73
CA LEU A 23 0.24 14.06 13.37
C LEU A 23 -0.02 15.53 13.06
N PRO A 24 0.83 16.17 12.24
CA PRO A 24 0.56 17.48 11.71
C PRO A 24 -0.74 17.55 10.90
N GLU A 25 -1.35 18.73 10.84
CA GLU A 25 -2.54 18.96 10.03
C GLU A 25 -2.29 18.61 8.55
N GLY A 26 -3.25 17.97 7.91
CA GLY A 26 -3.19 17.57 6.50
C GLY A 26 -2.54 16.19 6.26
N ILE A 27 -1.89 15.59 7.25
CA ILE A 27 -1.34 14.24 7.13
C ILE A 27 -2.48 13.22 7.20
N ARG A 28 -2.46 12.28 6.26
CA ARG A 28 -3.44 11.17 6.19
C ARG A 28 -2.80 9.88 6.63
N ILE A 29 -3.59 9.04 7.30
CA ILE A 29 -3.16 7.72 7.78
C ILE A 29 -3.55 6.66 6.76
N ALA A 30 -2.65 5.72 6.49
CA ALA A 30 -2.93 4.48 5.78
C ALA A 30 -2.89 3.30 6.76
N GLY A 31 -3.97 2.51 6.80
CA GLY A 31 -4.09 1.36 7.69
C GLY A 31 -3.42 0.12 7.10
N VAL A 32 -2.32 -0.35 7.69
CA VAL A 32 -1.63 -1.56 7.23
C VAL A 32 -2.26 -2.79 7.90
N VAL A 33 -2.98 -3.59 7.11
CA VAL A 33 -3.74 -4.77 7.60
C VAL A 33 -3.30 -6.08 6.95
N LYS A 34 -2.07 -6.11 6.40
CA LYS A 34 -1.45 -7.31 5.82
C LYS A 34 -1.27 -8.44 6.85
N ALA A 35 -1.08 -9.66 6.40
CA ALA A 35 -0.91 -10.86 7.22
C ALA A 35 -2.06 -11.00 8.25
N ASP A 36 -3.31 -10.87 7.76
CA ASP A 36 -4.52 -10.89 8.57
C ASP A 36 -4.48 -9.86 9.73
N ALA A 37 -4.03 -8.62 9.43
CA ALA A 37 -3.74 -7.58 10.42
C ALA A 37 -2.80 -8.08 11.52
N TYR A 38 -1.72 -8.76 11.11
CA TYR A 38 -0.75 -9.39 12.01
C TYR A 38 -1.40 -10.38 12.99
N GLY A 39 -2.40 -11.13 12.52
CA GLY A 39 -3.15 -12.10 13.31
C GLY A 39 -4.29 -11.53 14.14
N HIS A 40 -4.64 -10.26 13.94
CA HIS A 40 -5.77 -9.63 14.64
C HIS A 40 -7.10 -9.76 13.88
N GLY A 41 -7.09 -10.30 12.67
CA GLY A 41 -8.26 -10.40 11.79
C GLY A 41 -8.41 -9.15 10.92
N ALA A 42 -7.97 -9.22 9.64
CA ALA A 42 -7.91 -8.06 8.74
C ALA A 42 -9.28 -7.38 8.57
N ALA A 43 -10.34 -8.16 8.37
CA ALA A 43 -11.70 -7.64 8.22
C ALA A 43 -12.18 -6.86 9.46
N LEU A 44 -12.02 -7.45 10.65
CA LEU A 44 -12.41 -6.82 11.92
C LEU A 44 -11.61 -5.54 12.18
N VAL A 45 -10.30 -5.58 11.93
CA VAL A 45 -9.44 -4.40 12.11
C VAL A 45 -9.81 -3.34 11.09
N ALA A 46 -9.98 -3.68 9.81
CA ALA A 46 -10.37 -2.74 8.77
C ALA A 46 -11.67 -2.01 9.12
N ASP A 47 -12.75 -2.72 9.47
CA ASP A 47 -14.01 -2.12 9.92
C ASP A 47 -13.82 -1.16 11.11
N THR A 48 -12.90 -1.51 12.01
CA THR A 48 -12.72 -0.75 13.23
C THR A 48 -11.98 0.56 13.00
N ILE A 49 -10.96 0.54 12.10
CA ILE A 49 -10.11 1.70 11.84
C ILE A 49 -10.51 2.49 10.60
N GLU A 50 -11.47 2.01 9.81
CA GLU A 50 -11.90 2.67 8.58
C GLU A 50 -12.19 4.18 8.73
N PRO A 51 -12.85 4.67 9.80
CA PRO A 51 -13.11 6.11 9.97
C PRO A 51 -11.85 6.98 10.11
N TYR A 52 -10.72 6.37 10.45
CA TYR A 52 -9.46 7.07 10.75
C TYR A 52 -8.46 7.05 9.59
N VAL A 53 -8.66 6.19 8.59
CA VAL A 53 -7.71 5.99 7.50
C VAL A 53 -8.24 6.48 6.16
N SER A 54 -7.35 6.90 5.28
CA SER A 54 -7.68 7.26 3.89
C SER A 54 -7.44 6.11 2.93
N PHE A 55 -6.54 5.19 3.29
CA PHE A 55 -6.14 4.02 2.52
C PHE A 55 -6.03 2.81 3.43
N PHE A 56 -6.17 1.61 2.85
CA PHE A 56 -5.66 0.38 3.43
C PHE A 56 -4.45 -0.11 2.66
N CYS A 57 -3.50 -0.72 3.38
CA CYS A 57 -2.31 -1.31 2.76
C CYS A 57 -2.22 -2.80 3.14
N VAL A 58 -1.91 -3.62 2.15
CA VAL A 58 -1.77 -5.07 2.26
C VAL A 58 -0.47 -5.53 1.58
N ALA A 59 -0.08 -6.79 1.77
CA ALA A 59 1.14 -7.32 1.16
C ALA A 59 0.91 -7.94 -0.22
N THR A 60 -0.27 -8.53 -0.47
CA THR A 60 -0.56 -9.33 -1.66
C THR A 60 -1.89 -8.94 -2.30
N ALA A 61 -2.06 -9.29 -3.57
CA ALA A 61 -3.32 -9.13 -4.29
C ALA A 61 -4.46 -9.92 -3.62
N GLU A 62 -4.19 -11.13 -3.13
CA GLU A 62 -5.17 -11.97 -2.44
C GLU A 62 -5.74 -11.29 -1.19
N GLU A 63 -4.88 -10.68 -0.37
CA GLU A 63 -5.31 -9.91 0.81
C GLU A 63 -6.20 -8.70 0.40
N ALA A 64 -5.83 -8.02 -0.68
CA ALA A 64 -6.61 -6.90 -1.21
C ALA A 64 -8.00 -7.35 -1.70
N PHE A 65 -8.08 -8.46 -2.43
CA PHE A 65 -9.35 -9.06 -2.82
C PHE A 65 -10.18 -9.50 -1.62
N GLY A 66 -9.53 -10.01 -0.57
CA GLY A 66 -10.17 -10.33 0.71
C GLY A 66 -10.88 -9.13 1.32
N LEU A 67 -10.22 -7.96 1.35
CA LEU A 67 -10.82 -6.71 1.83
C LEU A 67 -12.01 -6.27 0.96
N ARG A 68 -11.89 -6.35 -0.37
CA ARG A 68 -13.01 -6.04 -1.30
C ARG A 68 -14.19 -6.97 -1.09
N LYS A 69 -13.94 -8.27 -0.95
CA LYS A 69 -14.98 -9.26 -0.66
C LYS A 69 -15.69 -9.00 0.67
N HIS A 70 -14.96 -8.45 1.65
CA HIS A 70 -15.52 -8.05 2.94
C HIS A 70 -16.38 -6.77 2.86
N GLY A 71 -16.26 -5.98 1.80
CA GLY A 71 -17.04 -4.75 1.59
C GLY A 71 -16.26 -3.45 1.83
N ILE A 72 -14.94 -3.51 2.00
CA ILE A 72 -14.12 -2.31 2.09
C ILE A 72 -14.09 -1.61 0.73
N GLU A 73 -14.57 -0.37 0.67
CA GLU A 73 -14.62 0.47 -0.54
C GLU A 73 -13.43 1.44 -0.63
N LYS A 74 -12.85 1.83 0.49
CA LYS A 74 -11.68 2.72 0.51
C LYS A 74 -10.54 2.19 -0.36
N PRO A 75 -9.69 3.08 -0.89
CA PRO A 75 -8.51 2.68 -1.66
C PRO A 75 -7.67 1.64 -0.93
N VAL A 76 -7.22 0.63 -1.67
CA VAL A 76 -6.32 -0.42 -1.18
C VAL A 76 -5.05 -0.40 -2.00
N LEU A 77 -3.90 -0.33 -1.33
CA LEU A 77 -2.56 -0.40 -1.91
C LEU A 77 -1.92 -1.75 -1.59
N VAL A 78 -1.50 -2.47 -2.62
CA VAL A 78 -0.67 -3.67 -2.48
C VAL A 78 0.79 -3.24 -2.40
N LEU A 79 1.42 -3.44 -1.24
CA LEU A 79 2.80 -3.02 -0.97
C LEU A 79 3.86 -3.96 -1.57
N GLY A 80 3.51 -5.21 -1.82
CA GLY A 80 4.41 -6.21 -2.40
C GLY A 80 4.31 -6.29 -3.93
N PRO A 81 5.17 -7.10 -4.56
CA PRO A 81 5.07 -7.37 -5.98
C PRO A 81 3.75 -8.09 -6.30
N VAL A 82 3.24 -7.82 -7.50
CA VAL A 82 2.02 -8.43 -8.03
C VAL A 82 2.41 -9.32 -9.21
N PHE A 83 1.75 -10.47 -9.37
CA PHE A 83 1.93 -11.35 -10.52
C PHE A 83 1.11 -10.85 -11.72
N ASP A 84 1.62 -11.10 -12.93
CA ASP A 84 0.99 -10.65 -14.17
C ASP A 84 -0.47 -11.10 -14.31
N ALA A 85 -0.80 -12.28 -13.80
CA ALA A 85 -2.15 -12.83 -13.81
C ALA A 85 -3.17 -12.00 -12.99
N ASP A 86 -2.72 -11.22 -12.02
CA ASP A 86 -3.60 -10.51 -11.08
C ASP A 86 -3.98 -9.09 -11.58
N TYR A 87 -3.22 -8.51 -12.53
CA TYR A 87 -3.43 -7.12 -12.92
C TYR A 87 -4.85 -6.81 -13.42
N GLU A 88 -5.46 -7.69 -14.22
CA GLU A 88 -6.83 -7.46 -14.69
C GLU A 88 -7.83 -7.40 -13.54
N ASP A 89 -7.71 -8.28 -12.56
CA ASP A 89 -8.61 -8.32 -11.42
C ASP A 89 -8.34 -7.16 -10.45
N LEU A 90 -7.08 -6.72 -10.30
CA LEU A 90 -6.75 -5.51 -9.55
C LEU A 90 -7.39 -4.27 -10.18
N VAL A 91 -7.32 -4.12 -11.51
CA VAL A 91 -7.95 -3.01 -12.24
C VAL A 91 -9.47 -3.04 -12.08
N ARG A 92 -10.11 -4.23 -12.18
CA ARG A 92 -11.56 -4.38 -11.97
C ARG A 92 -11.98 -3.99 -10.56
N ALA A 93 -11.19 -4.36 -9.56
CA ALA A 93 -11.45 -4.11 -8.15
C ALA A 93 -10.97 -2.75 -7.66
N GLU A 94 -10.40 -1.92 -8.55
CA GLU A 94 -9.86 -0.60 -8.22
C GLU A 94 -8.84 -0.65 -7.06
N ILE A 95 -7.94 -1.64 -7.14
CA ILE A 95 -6.84 -1.85 -6.21
C ILE A 95 -5.56 -1.31 -6.83
N ARG A 96 -4.76 -0.57 -6.05
CA ARG A 96 -3.51 0.04 -6.48
C ARG A 96 -2.35 -0.95 -6.27
N PRO A 97 -1.68 -1.41 -7.32
CA PRO A 97 -0.40 -2.11 -7.17
C PRO A 97 0.73 -1.14 -6.89
N SER A 98 1.80 -1.62 -6.25
CA SER A 98 3.09 -0.95 -6.26
C SER A 98 3.85 -1.32 -7.53
N ILE A 99 4.38 -0.31 -8.22
CA ILE A 99 5.12 -0.45 -9.46
C ILE A 99 6.55 0.07 -9.22
N PHE A 100 7.55 -0.69 -9.68
CA PHE A 100 8.96 -0.32 -9.56
C PHE A 100 9.80 -0.87 -10.73
N THR A 101 9.17 -1.45 -11.75
CA THR A 101 9.81 -1.83 -13.01
C THR A 101 8.93 -1.42 -14.20
N GLU A 102 9.56 -1.20 -15.34
CA GLU A 102 8.85 -0.88 -16.58
C GLU A 102 7.94 -2.03 -17.04
N ALA A 103 8.41 -3.28 -16.88
CA ALA A 103 7.62 -4.46 -17.21
C ALA A 103 6.31 -4.56 -16.39
N GLN A 104 6.35 -4.22 -15.10
CA GLN A 104 5.13 -4.14 -14.29
C GLN A 104 4.17 -3.05 -14.80
N ALA A 105 4.69 -1.87 -15.15
CA ALA A 105 3.87 -0.80 -15.72
C ALA A 105 3.24 -1.20 -17.05
N GLU A 106 4.00 -1.90 -17.94
CA GLU A 106 3.47 -2.44 -19.18
C GLU A 106 2.35 -3.46 -18.94
N ALA A 107 2.53 -4.38 -17.99
CA ALA A 107 1.53 -5.39 -17.67
C ALA A 107 0.24 -4.74 -17.12
N LEU A 108 0.37 -3.79 -16.20
CA LEU A 108 -0.76 -3.01 -15.68
C LEU A 108 -1.45 -2.21 -16.79
N SER A 109 -0.67 -1.55 -17.68
CA SER A 109 -1.19 -0.80 -18.82
C SER A 109 -1.99 -1.67 -19.77
N LYS A 110 -1.48 -2.86 -20.13
CA LYS A 110 -2.20 -3.83 -20.97
C LYS A 110 -3.51 -4.28 -20.33
N ALA A 111 -3.51 -4.53 -19.02
CA ALA A 111 -4.73 -4.89 -18.29
C ALA A 111 -5.75 -3.74 -18.28
N ALA A 112 -5.30 -2.51 -18.05
CA ALA A 112 -6.15 -1.31 -18.08
C ALA A 112 -6.74 -1.07 -19.47
N GLU A 113 -5.93 -1.19 -20.53
CA GLU A 113 -6.37 -1.05 -21.92
C GLU A 113 -7.44 -2.09 -22.29
N LYS A 114 -7.19 -3.36 -21.97
CA LYS A 114 -8.14 -4.46 -22.20
C LYS A 114 -9.51 -4.22 -21.56
N LEU A 115 -9.52 -3.55 -20.42
CA LEU A 115 -10.74 -3.24 -19.66
C LEU A 115 -11.34 -1.86 -20.01
N GLY A 116 -10.69 -1.07 -20.88
CA GLY A 116 -11.12 0.28 -21.23
C GLY A 116 -11.15 1.22 -20.03
N ARG A 117 -10.24 1.05 -19.06
CA ARG A 117 -10.16 1.81 -17.82
C ARG A 117 -8.78 2.44 -17.63
N LYS A 118 -8.70 3.44 -16.76
CA LYS A 118 -7.43 3.87 -16.16
C LYS A 118 -7.15 3.03 -14.91
N ALA A 119 -5.87 2.74 -14.67
CA ALA A 119 -5.42 2.04 -13.47
C ALA A 119 -4.53 2.95 -12.63
N ALA A 120 -4.94 3.20 -11.38
CA ALA A 120 -4.13 3.91 -10.42
C ALA A 120 -3.04 3.01 -9.84
N PHE A 121 -1.87 3.57 -9.59
CA PHE A 121 -0.73 2.86 -9.01
C PHE A 121 0.12 3.77 -8.13
N HIS A 122 0.94 3.17 -7.26
CA HIS A 122 1.98 3.88 -6.52
C HIS A 122 3.36 3.39 -6.92
N LEU A 123 4.33 4.30 -7.07
CA LEU A 123 5.73 3.95 -7.21
C LEU A 123 6.31 3.55 -5.86
N ALA A 124 6.99 2.40 -5.81
CA ALA A 124 7.84 2.06 -4.68
C ALA A 124 9.26 2.59 -4.94
N VAL A 125 9.84 3.26 -3.94
CA VAL A 125 11.21 3.81 -3.98
C VAL A 125 12.02 3.14 -2.88
N ASP A 126 13.18 2.61 -3.24
CA ASP A 126 14.12 2.01 -2.29
C ASP A 126 15.12 3.05 -1.80
N THR A 127 14.84 3.63 -0.65
CA THR A 127 15.74 4.61 -0.02
C THR A 127 16.72 3.98 0.99
N GLY A 128 16.78 2.62 1.05
CA GLY A 128 17.73 1.94 1.92
C GLY A 128 17.24 0.63 2.55
N MET A 129 15.98 0.22 2.32
CA MET A 129 15.46 -1.07 2.77
C MET A 129 16.02 -2.25 1.95
N HIS A 130 16.42 -2.01 0.69
CA HIS A 130 16.99 -2.99 -0.24
C HIS A 130 16.15 -4.25 -0.44
N ARG A 131 14.83 -4.06 -0.60
CA ARG A 131 13.87 -5.13 -0.80
C ARG A 131 13.12 -5.01 -2.11
N ILE A 132 12.46 -3.90 -2.35
CA ILE A 132 11.75 -3.53 -3.57
C ILE A 132 11.84 -2.02 -3.77
N GLY A 133 11.68 -1.57 -4.99
CA GLY A 133 11.61 -0.15 -5.32
C GLY A 133 12.61 0.27 -6.38
N LEU A 134 12.39 1.44 -6.93
CA LEU A 134 13.34 2.16 -7.77
C LEU A 134 14.47 2.72 -6.89
N ASN A 135 15.70 2.68 -7.38
CA ASN A 135 16.77 3.42 -6.72
C ASN A 135 16.54 4.94 -6.83
N PRO A 136 16.79 5.74 -5.79
CA PRO A 136 16.64 7.19 -5.82
C PRO A 136 17.86 7.86 -6.49
N ASP A 137 18.16 7.45 -7.72
CA ASP A 137 19.26 7.96 -8.55
C ASP A 137 18.76 8.45 -9.91
N ALA A 138 19.67 8.93 -10.75
CA ALA A 138 19.32 9.45 -12.06
C ALA A 138 18.67 8.41 -12.98
N GLU A 139 18.97 7.12 -12.83
CA GLU A 139 18.33 6.06 -13.60
C GLU A 139 16.91 5.78 -13.07
N GLY A 140 16.74 5.72 -11.76
CA GLY A 140 15.43 5.58 -11.14
C GLY A 140 14.47 6.72 -11.51
N VAL A 141 14.97 7.96 -11.54
CA VAL A 141 14.18 9.12 -12.01
C VAL A 141 13.77 8.96 -13.49
N ARG A 142 14.69 8.52 -14.35
CA ARG A 142 14.36 8.26 -15.76
C ARG A 142 13.33 7.14 -15.91
N LEU A 143 13.47 6.08 -15.14
CA LEU A 143 12.52 4.96 -15.14
C LEU A 143 11.14 5.40 -14.62
N ALA A 144 11.09 6.17 -13.54
CA ALA A 144 9.85 6.76 -13.03
C ALA A 144 9.14 7.62 -14.11
N GLY A 145 9.91 8.42 -14.87
CA GLY A 145 9.39 9.21 -16.00
C GLY A 145 8.80 8.34 -17.11
N ARG A 146 9.45 7.21 -17.48
CA ARG A 146 8.90 6.27 -18.45
C ARG A 146 7.62 5.61 -17.96
N ILE A 147 7.59 5.18 -16.69
CA ILE A 147 6.41 4.59 -16.06
C ILE A 147 5.24 5.60 -16.03
N ALA A 148 5.50 6.83 -15.65
CA ALA A 148 4.48 7.88 -15.58
C ALA A 148 3.95 8.32 -16.96
N ALA A 149 4.66 7.99 -18.04
CA ALA A 149 4.26 8.35 -19.41
C ALA A 149 3.16 7.45 -20.00
N PHE A 150 2.80 6.33 -19.35
CA PHE A 150 1.69 5.50 -19.81
C PHE A 150 0.35 6.24 -19.63
N SER A 151 -0.32 6.58 -20.74
CA SER A 151 -1.50 7.45 -20.75
C SER A 151 -2.75 6.87 -20.07
N ASN A 152 -2.82 5.55 -19.96
CA ASN A 152 -3.89 4.80 -19.32
C ASN A 152 -3.58 4.39 -17.88
N LEU A 153 -2.42 4.82 -17.34
CA LEU A 153 -2.08 4.69 -15.94
C LEU A 153 -2.23 6.04 -15.22
N ASP A 154 -2.61 5.97 -13.97
CA ASP A 154 -2.73 7.11 -13.07
C ASP A 154 -1.68 7.00 -11.96
N PHE A 155 -0.62 7.81 -12.06
CA PHE A 155 0.41 7.91 -11.04
C PHE A 155 -0.15 8.66 -9.82
N GLU A 156 -0.82 7.94 -8.91
CA GLU A 156 -1.53 8.50 -7.75
C GLU A 156 -0.57 8.89 -6.62
N GLY A 157 0.57 8.19 -6.48
CA GLY A 157 1.52 8.48 -5.40
C GLY A 157 2.78 7.62 -5.43
N MET A 158 3.66 7.89 -4.49
CA MET A 158 4.87 7.09 -4.25
C MET A 158 5.04 6.81 -2.77
N PHE A 159 5.82 5.79 -2.44
CA PHE A 159 6.15 5.45 -1.06
C PHE A 159 7.55 4.86 -0.95
N THR A 160 8.11 4.98 0.23
CA THR A 160 9.29 4.22 0.67
C THR A 160 8.99 3.50 1.98
N HIS A 161 9.90 2.66 2.42
CA HIS A 161 9.81 1.95 3.68
C HIS A 161 11.05 2.18 4.52
N PHE A 162 10.90 2.85 5.65
CA PHE A 162 11.96 3.02 6.63
C PHE A 162 12.25 1.69 7.33
N TYR A 163 13.50 1.23 7.30
CA TYR A 163 13.83 -0.10 7.82
C TYR A 163 14.08 -0.15 9.33
N ARG A 164 14.32 1.02 9.96
CA ARG A 164 14.63 1.15 11.40
C ARG A 164 13.87 2.29 12.07
N ALA A 165 12.68 2.63 11.61
CA ALA A 165 11.89 3.75 12.14
C ALA A 165 11.45 3.58 13.60
N ASP A 166 11.49 2.36 14.13
CA ASP A 166 11.13 1.99 15.51
C ASP A 166 12.33 2.03 16.49
N GLU A 167 13.53 2.41 16.02
CA GLU A 167 14.70 2.56 16.88
C GLU A 167 14.78 3.96 17.48
N TRP A 168 15.46 4.05 18.64
CA TRP A 168 15.67 5.34 19.31
C TRP A 168 16.58 6.29 18.50
N SER A 169 17.57 5.74 17.77
CA SER A 169 18.41 6.52 16.86
C SER A 169 17.68 6.76 15.56
N GLN A 170 17.47 8.02 15.18
CA GLN A 170 16.84 8.41 13.93
C GLN A 170 17.84 8.57 12.77
N GLU A 171 19.13 8.36 12.99
CA GLU A 171 20.20 8.57 12.00
C GLU A 171 19.92 7.85 10.66
N THR A 172 19.47 6.60 10.74
CA THR A 172 19.16 5.81 9.54
C THR A 172 17.86 6.25 8.85
N THR A 173 16.90 6.77 9.61
CA THR A 173 15.64 7.33 9.06
C THR A 173 15.94 8.64 8.32
N GLU A 174 16.76 9.52 8.92
CA GLU A 174 17.19 10.79 8.31
C GLU A 174 17.98 10.58 7.01
N LEU A 175 18.76 9.48 6.92
CA LEU A 175 19.47 9.13 5.68
C LEU A 175 18.52 8.64 4.55
N GLN A 176 17.32 8.18 4.89
CA GLN A 176 16.34 7.70 3.92
C GLN A 176 15.38 8.81 3.47
N GLU A 177 15.31 9.90 4.16
CA GLU A 177 14.52 11.10 3.78
C GLU A 177 15.26 11.95 2.73
#